data_289c0a660cb63a34434181a03c4f975d
#
_entry.id   289c0a660cb63a34434181a03c4f975d
#
_cell.length_a   1.000
_cell.length_b   1.000
_cell.length_c   1.000
_cell.angle_alpha   90.00
_cell.angle_beta   90.00
_cell.angle_gamma   90.00
#
_symmetry.space_group_name_H-M   'P 1'
#
loop_
_entity.id
_entity.type
_entity.pdbx_description
1 polymer ?
#
loop_
_entity_poly.entity_id
_entity_poly.type
_entity_poly.pdbx_seq_one_letter_code
_entity_poly.pdbx_strand_id
1 'polypeptide(L)'
;MEIIQNAPVISTQVINETISVLTKKHKFLLSEAHEISESLLDLCEVVAVDESTLRKAIDLARRYSLSHWDSLIVAAALIANCEILYSEDMQHGQIFDNQLTVVNPFYKT
;
A
#
# COMPACT_ATOMS: atom_id res chain seq x y z
N MET A 1 14.89 14.90 12.23
CA MET A 1 13.69 15.22 11.53
C MET A 1 13.65 14.68 10.13
N GLU A 2 14.77 14.18 9.66
CA GLU A 2 14.80 13.48 8.37
C GLU A 2 13.92 12.25 8.36
N ILE A 3 13.70 11.63 9.51
CA ILE A 3 12.84 10.47 9.65
C ILE A 3 11.42 10.77 9.20
N ILE A 4 10.93 11.98 9.46
CA ILE A 4 9.56 12.38 9.08
C ILE A 4 9.43 12.48 7.56
N GLN A 5 10.47 12.98 6.90
CA GLN A 5 10.46 13.12 5.44
C GLN A 5 10.47 11.77 4.72
N ASN A 6 10.99 10.75 5.40
CA ASN A 6 11.09 9.41 4.85
C ASN A 6 10.09 8.44 5.47
N ALA A 7 9.03 8.96 6.09
CA ALA A 7 7.99 8.12 6.66
C ALA A 7 7.35 7.26 5.57
N PRO A 8 7.12 5.97 5.84
CA PRO A 8 6.44 5.12 4.88
C PRO A 8 5.04 5.61 4.60
N VAL A 9 4.59 5.42 3.38
CA VAL A 9 3.21 5.73 2.99
C VAL A 9 2.39 4.45 3.03
N ILE A 10 1.22 4.52 3.64
CA ILE A 10 0.31 3.39 3.73
C ILE A 10 -1.12 3.86 3.42
N SER A 11 -1.90 3.03 2.73
CA SER A 11 -3.28 3.36 2.45
C SER A 11 -4.21 2.87 3.57
N THR A 12 -5.35 3.52 3.71
CA THR A 12 -6.38 3.07 4.66
C THR A 12 -6.81 1.64 4.37
N GLN A 13 -6.80 1.24 3.12
CA GLN A 13 -7.15 -0.11 2.73
C GLN A 13 -6.17 -1.14 3.29
N VAL A 14 -4.87 -0.87 3.19
CA VAL A 14 -3.85 -1.79 3.72
C VAL A 14 -4.02 -1.96 5.23
N ILE A 15 -4.39 -0.89 5.94
CA ILE A 15 -4.67 -0.99 7.38
C ILE A 15 -5.87 -1.89 7.64
N ASN A 16 -6.95 -1.73 6.87
CA ASN A 16 -8.13 -2.58 7.02
C ASN A 16 -7.82 -4.05 6.73
N GLU A 17 -7.03 -4.32 5.72
CA GLU A 17 -6.60 -5.68 5.41
C GLU A 17 -5.73 -6.27 6.53
N THR A 18 -4.84 -5.45 7.09
CA THR A 18 -3.98 -5.86 8.20
C THR A 18 -4.81 -6.30 9.40
N ILE A 19 -5.82 -5.53 9.77
CA ILE A 19 -6.74 -5.89 10.85
C ILE A 19 -7.40 -7.24 10.57
N SER A 20 -7.89 -7.42 9.36
CA SER A 20 -8.56 -8.65 8.96
C SER A 20 -7.62 -9.86 9.02
N VAL A 21 -6.41 -9.71 8.51
CA VAL A 21 -5.43 -10.80 8.49
C VAL A 21 -4.99 -11.17 9.92
N LEU A 22 -4.70 -10.17 10.75
CA LEU A 22 -4.25 -10.42 12.12
C LEU A 22 -5.31 -11.14 12.93
N THR A 23 -6.58 -10.75 12.81
CA THR A 23 -7.65 -11.36 13.59
C THR A 23 -8.06 -12.73 13.06
N LYS A 24 -8.09 -12.92 11.75
CA LYS A 24 -8.59 -14.18 11.16
C LYS A 24 -7.52 -15.24 11.03
N LYS A 25 -6.32 -14.88 10.54
CA LYS A 25 -5.27 -15.86 10.29
C LYS A 25 -4.35 -16.07 11.48
N HIS A 26 -4.03 -15.00 12.19
CA HIS A 26 -3.04 -15.05 13.27
C HIS A 26 -3.65 -15.05 14.66
N LYS A 27 -4.98 -15.06 14.74
CA LYS A 27 -5.71 -15.20 16.00
C LYS A 27 -5.45 -14.08 17.01
N PHE A 28 -5.05 -12.91 16.54
CA PHE A 28 -4.91 -11.74 17.40
C PHE A 28 -6.29 -11.30 17.91
N LEU A 29 -6.34 -10.80 19.12
CA LEU A 29 -7.54 -10.12 19.59
C LEU A 29 -7.76 -8.87 18.78
N LEU A 30 -9.01 -8.48 18.59
CA LEU A 30 -9.32 -7.26 17.84
C LEU A 30 -8.64 -6.02 18.44
N SER A 31 -8.60 -5.94 19.79
CA SER A 31 -7.93 -4.85 20.48
C SER A 31 -6.44 -4.78 20.17
N GLU A 32 -5.78 -5.94 20.05
CA GLU A 32 -4.36 -6.01 19.68
C GLU A 32 -4.14 -5.54 18.24
N ALA A 33 -5.00 -5.98 17.33
CA ALA A 33 -4.93 -5.55 15.93
C ALA A 33 -5.17 -4.04 15.80
N HIS A 34 -6.08 -3.50 16.60
CA HIS A 34 -6.35 -2.05 16.62
C HIS A 34 -5.15 -1.27 17.15
N GLU A 35 -4.47 -1.74 18.19
CA GLU A 35 -3.27 -1.07 18.71
C GLU A 35 -2.16 -1.02 17.66
N ILE A 36 -1.93 -2.13 16.96
CA ILE A 36 -0.95 -2.19 15.89
C ILE A 36 -1.32 -1.20 14.78
N SER A 37 -2.59 -1.16 14.40
CA SER A 37 -3.08 -0.28 13.35
C SER A 37 -2.96 1.19 13.73
N GLU A 38 -3.26 1.54 14.97
CA GLU A 38 -3.08 2.91 15.45
C GLU A 38 -1.62 3.35 15.40
N SER A 39 -0.71 2.42 15.74
CA SER A 39 0.72 2.69 15.63
C SER A 39 1.13 2.97 14.18
N LEU A 40 0.59 2.20 13.23
CA LEU A 40 0.86 2.43 11.82
C LEU A 40 0.32 3.79 11.35
N LEU A 41 -0.87 4.15 11.81
CA LEU A 41 -1.46 5.45 11.48
C LEU A 41 -0.61 6.62 12.00
N ASP A 42 0.04 6.43 13.14
CA ASP A 42 0.87 7.47 13.76
C ASP A 42 2.25 7.56 13.08
N LEU A 43 2.80 6.44 12.64
CA LEU A 43 4.16 6.37 12.10
C LEU A 43 4.25 6.58 10.60
N CYS A 44 3.16 6.35 9.88
CA CYS A 44 3.14 6.40 8.42
C CYS A 44 2.36 7.61 7.92
N GLU A 45 2.68 8.03 6.70
CA GLU A 45 1.81 8.95 5.98
C GLU A 45 0.63 8.14 5.45
N VAL A 46 -0.60 8.52 5.80
CA VAL A 46 -1.80 7.76 5.48
C VAL A 46 -2.51 8.39 4.29
N VAL A 47 -2.77 7.58 3.27
CA VAL A 47 -3.52 7.98 2.08
C VAL A 47 -4.90 7.33 2.14
N ALA A 48 -5.94 8.15 2.11
CA ALA A 48 -7.30 7.65 2.11
C ALA A 48 -7.68 7.16 0.71
N VAL A 49 -8.37 6.03 0.66
CA VAL A 49 -8.94 5.53 -0.59
C VAL A 49 -10.28 6.25 -0.79
N ASP A 50 -10.28 7.23 -1.66
CA ASP A 50 -11.45 8.03 -2.00
C ASP A 50 -11.86 7.82 -3.46
N GLU A 51 -12.79 8.62 -3.95
CA GLU A 51 -13.26 8.50 -5.33
C GLU A 51 -12.12 8.69 -6.34
N SER A 52 -11.25 9.66 -6.12
CA SER A 52 -10.10 9.90 -7.02
C SER A 52 -9.18 8.70 -7.08
N THR A 53 -8.90 8.10 -5.93
CA THR A 53 -8.08 6.89 -5.85
C THR A 53 -8.72 5.74 -6.61
N LEU A 54 -10.02 5.56 -6.44
CA LEU A 54 -10.75 4.51 -7.11
C LEU A 54 -10.74 4.69 -8.64
N ARG A 55 -10.96 5.91 -9.12
CA ARG A 55 -10.91 6.19 -10.56
C ARG A 55 -9.54 5.93 -11.13
N LYS A 56 -8.48 6.34 -10.43
CA LYS A 56 -7.11 6.07 -10.84
C LYS A 56 -6.83 4.57 -10.87
N ALA A 57 -7.33 3.83 -9.88
CA ALA A 57 -7.16 2.38 -9.81
C ALA A 57 -7.83 1.69 -11.00
N ILE A 58 -9.03 2.10 -11.35
CA ILE A 58 -9.74 1.52 -12.51
C ILE A 58 -8.95 1.74 -13.80
N ASP A 59 -8.41 2.94 -13.99
CA ASP A 59 -7.57 3.25 -15.14
C ASP A 59 -6.31 2.38 -15.18
N LEU A 60 -5.63 2.23 -14.05
CA LEU A 60 -4.43 1.40 -13.94
C LEU A 60 -4.74 -0.07 -14.19
N ALA A 61 -5.85 -0.56 -13.67
CA ALA A 61 -6.25 -1.95 -13.88
C ALA A 61 -6.42 -2.25 -15.37
N ARG A 62 -6.99 -1.30 -16.12
CA ARG A 62 -7.18 -1.45 -17.57
C ARG A 62 -5.87 -1.40 -18.33
N ARG A 63 -4.99 -0.44 -18.00
CA ARG A 63 -3.73 -0.24 -18.73
C ARG A 63 -2.69 -1.30 -18.44
N TYR A 64 -2.64 -1.81 -17.21
CA TYR A 64 -1.59 -2.71 -16.77
C TYR A 64 -2.08 -4.12 -16.44
N SER A 65 -3.36 -4.40 -16.63
CA SER A 65 -3.95 -5.70 -16.33
C SER A 65 -3.74 -6.15 -14.89
N LEU A 66 -3.89 -5.22 -13.97
CA LEU A 66 -3.75 -5.49 -12.53
C LEU A 66 -5.05 -5.98 -11.92
N SER A 67 -4.94 -6.73 -10.83
CA SER A 67 -6.10 -7.03 -10.00
C SER A 67 -6.64 -5.72 -9.41
N HIS A 68 -7.90 -5.76 -8.98
CA HIS A 68 -8.51 -4.57 -8.35
C HIS A 68 -7.73 -4.11 -7.13
N TRP A 69 -7.32 -5.04 -6.28
CA TRP A 69 -6.61 -4.73 -5.03
C TRP A 69 -5.23 -4.15 -5.30
N ASP A 70 -4.48 -4.73 -6.22
CA ASP A 70 -3.17 -4.21 -6.60
C ASP A 70 -3.30 -2.82 -7.23
N SER A 71 -4.35 -2.61 -8.02
CA SER A 71 -4.62 -1.32 -8.64
C SER A 71 -4.85 -0.22 -7.61
N LEU A 72 -5.57 -0.53 -6.53
CA LEU A 72 -5.80 0.42 -5.44
C LEU A 72 -4.50 0.81 -4.73
N ILE A 73 -3.65 -0.17 -4.49
CA ILE A 73 -2.36 0.07 -3.84
C ILE A 73 -1.47 0.95 -4.72
N VAL A 74 -1.39 0.63 -6.00
CA VAL A 74 -0.59 1.41 -6.96
C VAL A 74 -1.15 2.83 -7.09
N ALA A 75 -2.48 2.96 -7.18
CA ALA A 75 -3.12 4.26 -7.29
C ALA A 75 -2.82 5.15 -6.09
N ALA A 76 -2.92 4.59 -4.88
CA ALA A 76 -2.62 5.33 -3.66
C ALA A 76 -1.16 5.79 -3.64
N ALA A 77 -0.23 4.93 -4.03
CA ALA A 77 1.18 5.26 -4.08
C ALA A 77 1.47 6.38 -5.10
N LEU A 78 0.85 6.32 -6.28
CA LEU A 78 1.02 7.35 -7.30
C LEU A 78 0.46 8.70 -6.85
N ILE A 79 -0.72 8.71 -6.24
CA ILE A 79 -1.34 9.93 -5.74
C ILE A 79 -0.49 10.55 -4.64
N ALA A 80 0.13 9.72 -3.80
CA ALA A 80 1.03 10.20 -2.75
C ALA A 80 2.42 10.60 -3.26
N ASN A 81 2.64 10.54 -4.58
CA ASN A 81 3.92 10.87 -5.23
C ASN A 81 5.08 9.99 -4.77
N CYS A 82 4.79 8.74 -4.47
CA CYS A 82 5.82 7.77 -4.14
C CYS A 82 6.64 7.40 -5.36
N GLU A 83 7.91 7.10 -5.16
CA GLU A 83 8.80 6.62 -6.21
C GLU A 83 8.99 5.11 -6.14
N ILE A 84 8.81 4.54 -4.95
CA ILE A 84 9.02 3.11 -4.71
C ILE A 84 7.83 2.53 -3.98
N LEU A 85 7.37 1.38 -4.47
CA LEU A 85 6.35 0.56 -3.81
C LEU A 85 6.97 -0.79 -3.46
N TYR A 86 7.05 -1.10 -2.18
CA TYR A 86 7.53 -2.40 -1.73
C TYR A 86 6.38 -3.40 -1.76
N SER A 87 6.56 -4.48 -2.49
CA SER A 87 5.54 -5.53 -2.61
C SER A 87 6.18 -6.87 -2.92
N GLU A 88 5.75 -7.91 -2.23
CA GLU A 88 6.15 -9.28 -2.53
C GLU A 88 5.34 -9.88 -3.68
N ASP A 89 4.12 -9.39 -3.87
CA ASP A 89 3.14 -10.00 -4.77
C ASP A 89 3.20 -9.48 -6.19
N MET A 90 3.75 -8.29 -6.38
CA MET A 90 3.85 -7.68 -7.70
C MET A 90 5.22 -7.94 -8.31
N GLN A 91 5.31 -7.80 -9.63
CA GLN A 91 6.55 -8.04 -10.34
C GLN A 91 7.63 -7.03 -9.95
N HIS A 92 8.76 -7.54 -9.49
CA HIS A 92 9.93 -6.72 -9.16
C HIS A 92 10.40 -5.96 -10.40
N GLY A 93 10.64 -4.66 -10.21
CA GLY A 93 11.15 -3.79 -11.27
C GLY A 93 10.09 -3.20 -12.17
N GLN A 94 8.81 -3.57 -11.99
CA GLN A 94 7.75 -2.98 -12.80
C GLN A 94 7.61 -1.49 -12.48
N ILE A 95 7.41 -0.68 -13.53
CA ILE A 95 7.27 0.76 -13.40
C ILE A 95 5.87 1.18 -13.85
N PHE A 96 5.21 2.00 -13.04
CA PHE A 96 3.89 2.54 -13.37
C PHE A 96 4.00 4.04 -13.63
N ASP A 97 3.44 4.49 -14.76
CA ASP A 97 3.37 5.90 -15.18
C ASP A 97 4.74 6.61 -15.12
N ASN A 98 5.83 5.89 -15.41
CA ASN A 98 7.21 6.39 -15.37
C ASN A 98 7.58 7.03 -14.03
N GLN A 99 6.87 6.71 -12.98
CA GLN A 99 7.05 7.34 -11.66
C GLN A 99 7.32 6.33 -10.56
N LEU A 100 6.53 5.27 -10.51
CA LEU A 100 6.53 4.33 -9.40
C LEU A 100 7.20 3.02 -9.79
N THR A 101 8.23 2.62 -9.07
CA THR A 101 8.92 1.36 -9.30
C THR A 101 8.58 0.38 -8.17
N VAL A 102 8.17 -0.82 -8.54
CA VAL A 102 7.91 -1.90 -7.58
C VAL A 102 9.24 -2.55 -7.20
N VAL A 103 9.47 -2.69 -5.91
CA VAL A 103 10.63 -3.38 -5.36
C VAL A 103 10.14 -4.50 -4.46
N ASN A 104 10.52 -5.73 -4.79
CA ASN A 104 10.28 -6.85 -3.91
C ASN A 104 11.48 -6.92 -2.94
N PRO A 105 11.28 -6.68 -1.63
CA PRO A 105 12.39 -6.65 -0.69
C PRO A 105 13.09 -8.00 -0.51
N PHE A 106 12.47 -9.07 -0.97
CA PHE A 106 13.04 -10.42 -0.90
C PHE A 106 13.53 -10.93 -2.26
N TYR A 107 13.58 -10.05 -3.25
CA TYR A 107 14.04 -10.43 -4.59
C TYR A 107 15.52 -10.82 -4.55
N LYS A 108 15.82 -11.96 -5.16
CA LYS A 108 17.20 -12.45 -5.25
C LYS A 108 17.69 -12.30 -6.68
N THR A 109 18.78 -11.60 -6.84
CA THR A 109 19.44 -11.45 -8.13
C THR A 109 20.38 -12.62 -8.43
#